data_94789907c9f1f64ebb3b7366a15c27fd
#
_entry.id   94789907c9f1f64ebb3b7366a15c27fd
#
_cell.length_a   1.000
_cell.length_b   1.000
_cell.length_c   1.000
_cell.angle_alpha   90.00
_cell.angle_beta   90.00
_cell.angle_gamma   90.00
#
_symmetry.space_group_name_H-M   'P 1'
#
loop_
_entity.id
_entity.type
_entity.pdbx_description
1 polymer ?
#
loop_
_entity_poly.entity_id
_entity_poly.type
_entity_poly.pdbx_seq_one_letter_code
_entity_poly.pdbx_strand_id
1 'polypeptide(L)'
;MSHPPRSAVALRCGPHDSMGTLRPILESRGYRTRYCAAVPERIRSIDPLEVDILLLLGNMSLANEAPVANFSQEILDLVRARSHFGLPMLGIGLGAQLIACALGGSVQPMTRPEITFAAVELSDAGRRSCLAPLRHSTPVLHWHRDEIVLPHTMQRLAFTAADRVQAFRRGPQILGLQFHLEADMDYLNARLQHLTQSPSSAWVDPMLLRMQASESMQRLRHACHAVMTRWLDEMEGNEAEPQASASTSWY
;
A
#
# COMPACT_ATOMS: atom_id res chain seq x y z
N MET A 1 2.35 20.10 28.67
CA MET A 1 3.09 20.42 27.43
C MET A 1 2.48 19.58 26.33
N SER A 2 1.81 20.19 25.36
CA SER A 2 1.25 19.45 24.22
C SER A 2 2.41 18.92 23.36
N HIS A 3 2.49 17.61 23.17
CA HIS A 3 3.41 17.03 22.20
C HIS A 3 3.16 17.65 20.83
N PRO A 4 4.22 17.90 20.02
CA PRO A 4 4.02 18.34 18.65
C PRO A 4 3.14 17.32 17.90
N PRO A 5 2.25 17.77 17.02
CA PRO A 5 1.39 16.85 16.29
C PRO A 5 2.24 15.88 15.45
N ARG A 6 1.92 14.59 15.54
CA ARG A 6 2.57 13.54 14.74
C ARG A 6 2.43 13.83 13.25
N SER A 7 3.44 13.49 12.47
CA SER A 7 3.51 13.79 11.03
C SER A 7 3.39 12.53 10.18
N ALA A 8 2.59 12.59 9.11
CA ALA A 8 2.55 11.56 8.07
C ALA A 8 2.84 12.21 6.71
N VAL A 9 3.96 11.81 6.11
CA VAL A 9 4.40 12.35 4.82
C VAL A 9 4.17 11.33 3.73
N ALA A 10 3.40 11.69 2.70
CA ALA A 10 3.16 10.87 1.53
C ALA A 10 4.00 11.33 0.35
N LEU A 11 5.01 10.53 -0.01
CA LEU A 11 5.74 10.68 -1.27
C LEU A 11 4.85 10.24 -2.42
N ARG A 12 4.64 11.11 -3.40
CA ARG A 12 3.90 10.82 -4.62
C ARG A 12 4.85 10.63 -5.80
N CYS A 13 4.87 9.44 -6.36
CA CYS A 13 5.66 9.11 -7.55
C CYS A 13 5.01 9.63 -8.83
N GLY A 14 3.70 9.87 -8.82
CA GLY A 14 2.94 10.43 -9.92
C GLY A 14 1.95 11.52 -9.49
N PRO A 15 1.46 12.33 -10.43
CA PRO A 15 0.58 13.48 -10.13
C PRO A 15 -0.78 13.08 -9.55
N HIS A 16 -1.24 11.86 -9.85
CA HIS A 16 -2.55 11.34 -9.43
C HIS A 16 -2.49 10.38 -8.24
N ASP A 17 -1.30 10.16 -7.67
CA ASP A 17 -1.20 9.37 -6.45
C ASP A 17 -1.77 10.16 -5.27
N SER A 18 -2.66 9.54 -4.54
CA SER A 18 -3.32 10.17 -3.40
C SER A 18 -3.39 9.22 -2.21
N MET A 19 -3.53 9.80 -1.02
CA MET A 19 -3.81 9.02 0.18
C MET A 19 -5.24 8.46 0.20
N GLY A 20 -6.16 8.98 -0.66
CA GLY A 20 -7.53 8.53 -0.73
C GLY A 20 -8.15 8.33 0.65
N THR A 21 -8.67 7.13 0.89
CA THR A 21 -9.31 6.75 2.16
C THR A 21 -8.35 6.68 3.36
N LEU A 22 -7.02 6.70 3.17
CA LEU A 22 -6.05 6.70 4.28
C LEU A 22 -6.01 8.02 5.04
N ARG A 23 -6.17 9.15 4.32
CA ARG A 23 -6.01 10.48 4.91
C ARG A 23 -6.90 10.68 6.14
N PRO A 24 -8.25 10.50 6.07
CA PRO A 24 -9.11 10.71 7.22
C PRO A 24 -8.79 9.74 8.38
N ILE A 25 -8.29 8.54 8.09
CA ILE A 25 -7.89 7.58 9.12
C ILE A 25 -6.67 8.09 9.88
N LEU A 26 -5.63 8.54 9.17
CA LEU A 26 -4.42 9.10 9.78
C LEU A 26 -4.73 10.36 10.59
N GLU A 27 -5.54 11.26 10.03
CA GLU A 27 -5.93 12.50 10.70
C GLU A 27 -6.76 12.26 11.96
N SER A 28 -7.66 11.26 11.96
CA SER A 28 -8.42 10.84 13.15
C SER A 28 -7.53 10.28 14.27
N ARG A 29 -6.34 9.77 13.91
CA ARG A 29 -5.31 9.30 14.85
C ARG A 29 -4.32 10.40 15.27
N GLY A 30 -4.59 11.66 14.90
CA GLY A 30 -3.78 12.82 15.28
C GLY A 30 -2.55 13.06 14.42
N TYR A 31 -2.44 12.41 13.25
CA TYR A 31 -1.36 12.69 12.31
C TYR A 31 -1.70 13.90 11.44
N ARG A 32 -0.76 14.84 11.30
CA ARG A 32 -0.81 15.88 10.28
C ARG A 32 -0.29 15.31 8.98
N THR A 33 -1.16 15.25 7.97
CA THR A 33 -0.82 14.67 6.67
C THR A 33 -0.31 15.74 5.70
N ARG A 34 0.73 15.43 4.93
CA ARG A 34 1.20 16.27 3.81
C ARG A 34 1.70 15.41 2.66
N TYR A 35 1.61 15.97 1.47
CA TYR A 35 2.24 15.38 0.29
C TYR A 35 3.63 15.95 0.05
N CYS A 36 4.49 15.13 -0.53
CA CYS A 36 5.79 15.51 -1.07
C CYS A 36 5.93 14.85 -2.45
N ALA A 37 6.35 15.61 -3.45
CA ALA A 37 6.66 15.03 -4.76
C ALA A 37 7.94 14.20 -4.66
N ALA A 38 7.95 13.01 -5.28
CA ALA A 38 9.10 12.10 -5.28
C ALA A 38 10.17 12.54 -6.29
N VAL A 39 10.64 13.77 -6.15
CA VAL A 39 11.77 14.32 -6.93
C VAL A 39 13.00 14.46 -6.02
N PRO A 40 14.22 14.28 -6.55
CA PRO A 40 15.45 14.18 -5.76
C PRO A 40 15.64 15.32 -4.74
N GLU A 41 15.39 16.57 -5.15
CA GLU A 41 15.57 17.76 -4.31
C GLU A 41 14.63 17.75 -3.10
N ARG A 42 13.38 17.30 -3.31
CA ARG A 42 12.38 17.21 -2.24
C ARG A 42 12.65 16.04 -1.31
N ILE A 43 13.11 14.91 -1.84
CA ILE A 43 13.43 13.74 -1.04
C ILE A 43 14.61 14.04 -0.12
N ARG A 44 15.67 14.66 -0.64
CA ARG A 44 16.85 15.08 0.16
C ARG A 44 16.52 16.07 1.28
N SER A 45 15.39 16.80 1.16
CA SER A 45 14.94 17.71 2.22
C SER A 45 14.14 17.03 3.34
N ILE A 46 13.88 15.72 3.23
CA ILE A 46 13.18 14.95 4.27
C ILE A 46 14.22 14.40 5.24
N ASP A 47 14.21 14.90 6.48
CA ASP A 47 14.93 14.19 7.53
C ASP A 47 14.21 12.87 7.85
N PRO A 48 14.88 11.72 7.66
CA PRO A 48 14.27 10.43 7.92
C PRO A 48 13.81 10.25 9.38
N LEU A 49 14.32 10.99 10.34
CA LEU A 49 13.98 10.88 11.76
C LEU A 49 12.82 11.79 12.19
N GLU A 50 12.55 12.88 11.45
CA GLU A 50 11.52 13.87 11.81
C GLU A 50 10.11 13.50 11.33
N VAL A 51 9.97 12.44 10.52
CA VAL A 51 8.69 11.98 9.99
C VAL A 51 8.23 10.75 10.77
N ASP A 52 7.07 10.82 11.43
CA ASP A 52 6.56 9.68 12.19
C ASP A 52 6.13 8.52 11.27
N ILE A 53 5.38 8.80 10.19
CA ILE A 53 5.01 7.80 9.19
C ILE A 53 5.39 8.29 7.78
N LEU A 54 6.15 7.49 7.04
CA LEU A 54 6.40 7.71 5.62
C LEU A 54 5.49 6.81 4.78
N LEU A 55 4.65 7.42 3.94
CA LEU A 55 3.88 6.70 2.92
C LEU A 55 4.58 6.86 1.57
N LEU A 56 4.81 5.76 0.87
CA LEU A 56 5.27 5.76 -0.51
C LEU A 56 4.07 5.37 -1.38
N LEU A 57 3.54 6.35 -2.11
CA LEU A 57 2.38 6.17 -2.96
C LEU A 57 2.83 6.22 -4.41
N GLY A 58 2.46 5.23 -5.17
CA GLY A 58 2.78 5.22 -6.56
C GLY A 58 2.05 4.15 -7.31
N ASN A 59 1.82 4.48 -8.56
CA ASN A 59 1.34 3.54 -9.52
C ASN A 59 2.27 3.64 -10.73
N MET A 60 2.64 2.50 -11.29
CA MET A 60 3.29 2.51 -12.59
C MET A 60 2.34 3.16 -13.59
N SER A 61 2.77 4.29 -14.16
CA SER A 61 2.10 4.81 -15.34
C SER A 61 2.24 3.76 -16.44
N LEU A 62 1.13 3.23 -16.92
CA LEU A 62 1.13 2.32 -18.07
C LEU A 62 1.72 3.01 -19.34
N ALA A 63 1.89 4.34 -19.29
CA ALA A 63 2.49 5.14 -20.35
C ALA A 63 4.02 5.27 -20.25
N ASN A 64 4.59 5.12 -19.05
CA ASN A 64 6.04 5.19 -18.84
C ASN A 64 6.58 3.80 -18.50
N GLU A 65 7.20 3.17 -19.47
CA GLU A 65 7.81 1.84 -19.34
C GLU A 65 9.14 1.84 -18.55
N ALA A 66 9.36 2.87 -17.73
CA ALA A 66 10.57 2.95 -16.92
C ALA A 66 10.55 1.86 -15.83
N PRO A 67 11.53 0.95 -15.82
CA PRO A 67 11.69 -0.03 -14.75
C PRO A 67 11.81 0.65 -13.38
N VAL A 68 11.45 -0.04 -12.30
CA VAL A 68 11.70 0.41 -10.91
C VAL A 68 13.15 0.84 -10.69
N ALA A 69 14.11 0.28 -11.47
CA ALA A 69 15.51 0.67 -11.49
C ALA A 69 15.79 2.13 -11.86
N ASN A 70 14.84 2.83 -12.49
CA ASN A 70 14.98 4.25 -12.87
C ASN A 70 14.47 5.22 -11.80
N PHE A 71 14.00 4.73 -10.65
CA PHE A 71 13.67 5.60 -9.53
C PHE A 71 14.93 6.11 -8.85
N SER A 72 14.85 7.35 -8.39
CA SER A 72 16.00 8.02 -7.84
C SER A 72 16.59 7.26 -6.65
N GLN A 73 17.90 7.20 -6.60
CA GLN A 73 18.64 6.57 -5.52
C GLN A 73 18.26 7.15 -4.16
N GLU A 74 17.85 8.43 -4.13
CA GLU A 74 17.41 9.13 -2.92
C GLU A 74 16.19 8.47 -2.25
N ILE A 75 15.23 7.93 -3.04
CA ILE A 75 14.09 7.19 -2.45
C ILE A 75 14.59 5.92 -1.76
N LEU A 76 15.44 5.17 -2.45
CA LEU A 76 15.96 3.91 -1.93
C LEU A 76 16.80 4.15 -0.65
N ASP A 77 17.59 5.22 -0.63
CA ASP A 77 18.41 5.58 0.53
C ASP A 77 17.55 6.06 1.70
N LEU A 78 16.49 6.83 1.45
CA LEU A 78 15.52 7.23 2.47
C LEU A 78 14.83 5.99 3.08
N VAL A 79 14.41 5.03 2.26
CA VAL A 79 13.80 3.78 2.72
C VAL A 79 14.78 2.95 3.56
N ARG A 80 16.04 2.82 3.10
CA ARG A 80 17.09 2.11 3.85
C ARG A 80 17.37 2.76 5.20
N ALA A 81 17.50 4.10 5.24
CA ALA A 81 17.72 4.84 6.47
C ALA A 81 16.56 4.62 7.46
N ARG A 82 15.31 4.78 7.02
CA ARG A 82 14.16 4.57 7.90
C ARG A 82 14.05 3.11 8.38
N SER A 83 14.34 2.15 7.51
CA SER A 83 14.37 0.73 7.90
C SER A 83 15.47 0.43 8.93
N HIS A 84 16.64 1.07 8.80
CA HIS A 84 17.74 0.92 9.75
C HIS A 84 17.35 1.41 11.15
N PHE A 85 16.62 2.51 11.23
CA PHE A 85 16.14 3.09 12.50
C PHE A 85 14.80 2.48 12.96
N GLY A 86 14.24 1.48 12.28
CA GLY A 86 12.97 0.86 12.65
C GLY A 86 11.76 1.78 12.55
N LEU A 87 11.80 2.77 11.64
CA LEU A 87 10.77 3.81 11.53
C LEU A 87 9.61 3.37 10.61
N PRO A 88 8.37 3.79 10.92
CA PRO A 88 7.17 3.36 10.20
C PRO A 88 7.15 3.76 8.73
N MET A 89 6.85 2.78 7.87
CA MET A 89 6.67 2.98 6.43
C MET A 89 5.51 2.15 5.89
N LEU A 90 4.69 2.78 5.05
CA LEU A 90 3.66 2.11 4.25
C LEU A 90 3.94 2.35 2.76
N GLY A 91 4.17 1.28 2.01
CA GLY A 91 4.27 1.34 0.56
C GLY A 91 3.03 0.80 -0.12
N ILE A 92 2.50 1.51 -1.12
CA ILE A 92 1.35 1.07 -1.91
C ILE A 92 1.69 1.07 -3.40
N GLY A 93 1.35 -0.01 -4.09
CA GLY A 93 1.66 -0.21 -5.50
C GLY A 93 3.16 -0.11 -5.76
N LEU A 94 3.58 0.87 -6.57
CA LEU A 94 4.98 1.18 -6.80
C LEU A 94 5.75 1.47 -5.50
N GLY A 95 5.11 2.09 -4.52
CA GLY A 95 5.72 2.32 -3.21
C GLY A 95 6.10 1.03 -2.49
N ALA A 96 5.30 -0.03 -2.59
CA ALA A 96 5.64 -1.35 -2.07
C ALA A 96 6.82 -1.97 -2.84
N GLN A 97 6.86 -1.82 -4.16
CA GLN A 97 7.98 -2.27 -4.99
C GLN A 97 9.29 -1.58 -4.61
N LEU A 98 9.25 -0.25 -4.39
CA LEU A 98 10.41 0.54 -3.96
C LEU A 98 10.93 0.10 -2.58
N ILE A 99 10.04 -0.17 -1.62
CA ILE A 99 10.43 -0.73 -0.31
C ILE A 99 11.08 -2.10 -0.49
N ALA A 100 10.49 -2.99 -1.29
CA ALA A 100 11.05 -4.31 -1.53
C ALA A 100 12.46 -4.22 -2.14
N CYS A 101 12.63 -3.42 -3.20
CA CYS A 101 13.93 -3.23 -3.86
C CYS A 101 14.98 -2.58 -2.93
N ALA A 102 14.61 -1.55 -2.19
CA ALA A 102 15.52 -0.88 -1.25
C ALA A 102 16.07 -1.83 -0.18
N LEU A 103 15.29 -2.84 0.19
CA LEU A 103 15.59 -3.77 1.28
C LEU A 103 16.06 -5.16 0.79
N GLY A 104 16.50 -5.26 -0.47
CA GLY A 104 17.18 -6.44 -1.02
C GLY A 104 16.28 -7.39 -1.82
N GLY A 105 15.03 -7.02 -2.07
CA GLY A 105 14.17 -7.70 -3.03
C GLY A 105 14.36 -7.21 -4.46
N SER A 106 13.52 -7.67 -5.36
CA SER A 106 13.50 -7.25 -6.76
C SER A 106 12.07 -7.17 -7.30
N VAL A 107 11.95 -6.63 -8.51
CA VAL A 107 10.68 -6.52 -9.23
C VAL A 107 10.89 -7.11 -10.62
N GLN A 108 9.94 -7.91 -11.09
CA GLN A 108 9.97 -8.57 -12.39
C GLN A 108 8.72 -8.21 -13.19
N PRO A 109 8.85 -7.97 -14.52
CA PRO A 109 7.70 -7.67 -15.35
C PRO A 109 6.78 -8.89 -15.51
N MET A 110 5.49 -8.66 -15.47
CA MET A 110 4.48 -9.67 -15.75
C MET A 110 4.17 -9.71 -17.26
N THR A 111 3.74 -10.86 -17.76
CA THR A 111 3.30 -11.02 -19.16
C THR A 111 2.04 -10.20 -19.48
N ARG A 112 1.19 -9.97 -18.47
CA ARG A 112 -0.02 -9.15 -18.57
C ARG A 112 -0.20 -8.34 -17.30
N PRO A 113 -0.62 -7.05 -17.41
CA PRO A 113 -0.95 -6.27 -16.24
C PRO A 113 -2.16 -6.86 -15.52
N GLU A 114 -2.19 -6.70 -14.20
CA GLU A 114 -3.32 -7.05 -13.36
C GLU A 114 -4.06 -5.77 -12.98
N ILE A 115 -5.22 -5.53 -13.62
CA ILE A 115 -6.03 -4.33 -13.43
C ILE A 115 -7.48 -4.79 -13.24
N THR A 116 -7.88 -4.97 -11.99
CA THR A 116 -9.19 -5.53 -11.63
C THR A 116 -9.47 -5.36 -10.15
N PHE A 117 -10.73 -5.53 -9.74
CA PHE A 117 -11.07 -5.76 -8.35
C PHE A 117 -11.12 -7.27 -8.09
N ALA A 118 -10.22 -7.77 -7.26
CA ALA A 118 -10.16 -9.17 -6.87
C ALA A 118 -9.74 -9.31 -5.41
N ALA A 119 -10.10 -10.44 -4.80
CA ALA A 119 -9.63 -10.77 -3.46
C ALA A 119 -8.18 -11.26 -3.50
N VAL A 120 -7.46 -11.06 -2.40
CA VAL A 120 -6.16 -11.68 -2.15
C VAL A 120 -6.30 -12.86 -1.22
N GLU A 121 -5.38 -13.82 -1.33
CA GLU A 121 -5.23 -14.91 -0.38
C GLU A 121 -4.27 -14.50 0.75
N LEU A 122 -4.63 -14.78 1.98
CA LEU A 122 -3.78 -14.48 3.13
C LEU A 122 -2.94 -15.70 3.52
N SER A 123 -1.64 -15.49 3.72
CA SER A 123 -0.79 -16.46 4.39
C SER A 123 -1.21 -16.64 5.86
N ASP A 124 -0.66 -17.64 6.56
CA ASP A 124 -0.89 -17.78 8.00
C ASP A 124 -0.45 -16.54 8.79
N ALA A 125 0.65 -15.92 8.36
CA ALA A 125 1.10 -14.66 8.93
C ALA A 125 0.13 -13.51 8.63
N GLY A 126 -0.40 -13.46 7.40
CA GLY A 126 -1.39 -12.46 7.00
C GLY A 126 -2.69 -12.55 7.80
N ARG A 127 -3.15 -13.77 8.06
CA ARG A 127 -4.35 -14.00 8.89
C ARG A 127 -4.20 -13.53 10.34
N ARG A 128 -2.96 -13.46 10.85
CA ARG A 128 -2.62 -12.97 12.21
C ARG A 128 -2.09 -11.55 12.23
N SER A 129 -2.10 -10.84 11.11
CA SER A 129 -1.62 -9.46 10.99
C SER A 129 -2.76 -8.45 10.85
N CYS A 130 -2.39 -7.19 10.66
CA CYS A 130 -3.33 -6.12 10.30
C CYS A 130 -4.19 -6.44 9.08
N LEU A 131 -3.77 -7.38 8.19
CA LEU A 131 -4.53 -7.78 7.01
C LEU A 131 -5.68 -8.77 7.31
N ALA A 132 -5.84 -9.25 8.54
CA ALA A 132 -6.93 -10.17 8.90
C ALA A 132 -8.34 -9.73 8.46
N PRO A 133 -8.70 -8.45 8.36
CA PRO A 133 -9.99 -8.02 7.82
C PRO A 133 -10.25 -8.41 6.36
N LEU A 134 -9.19 -8.69 5.56
CA LEU A 134 -9.32 -9.11 4.15
C LEU A 134 -9.69 -10.60 3.98
N ARG A 135 -9.75 -11.38 5.07
CA ARG A 135 -9.98 -12.85 5.03
C ARG A 135 -11.32 -13.29 4.38
N HIS A 136 -12.29 -12.41 4.27
CA HIS A 136 -13.63 -12.72 3.78
C HIS A 136 -13.83 -12.35 2.31
N SER A 137 -12.82 -12.60 1.48
CA SER A 137 -12.87 -12.34 0.04
C SER A 137 -13.24 -10.88 -0.28
N THR A 138 -12.68 -9.94 0.47
CA THR A 138 -12.86 -8.51 0.20
C THR A 138 -12.11 -8.15 -1.07
N PRO A 139 -12.79 -7.65 -2.11
CA PRO A 139 -12.11 -7.21 -3.31
C PRO A 139 -11.25 -5.99 -3.03
N VAL A 140 -9.99 -6.02 -3.49
CA VAL A 140 -9.06 -4.89 -3.49
C VAL A 140 -8.75 -4.51 -4.94
N LEU A 141 -8.37 -3.25 -5.17
CA LEU A 141 -8.01 -2.81 -6.51
C LEU A 141 -6.58 -3.23 -6.84
N HIS A 142 -6.42 -4.17 -7.76
CA HIS A 142 -5.14 -4.47 -8.40
C HIS A 142 -4.92 -3.49 -9.55
N TRP A 143 -3.73 -2.90 -9.61
CA TRP A 143 -3.33 -2.01 -10.70
C TRP A 143 -1.81 -2.03 -10.87
N HIS A 144 -1.29 -3.12 -11.39
CA HIS A 144 0.15 -3.29 -11.57
C HIS A 144 0.47 -4.19 -12.77
N ARG A 145 1.69 -4.06 -13.28
CA ARG A 145 2.25 -4.86 -14.38
C ARG A 145 3.52 -5.61 -13.99
N ASP A 146 3.94 -5.45 -12.77
CA ASP A 146 5.15 -6.06 -12.25
C ASP A 146 4.82 -6.85 -10.98
N GLU A 147 5.60 -7.89 -10.71
CA GLU A 147 5.52 -8.69 -9.50
C GLU A 147 6.73 -8.46 -8.59
N ILE A 148 6.48 -8.53 -7.29
CA ILE A 148 7.50 -8.36 -6.26
C ILE A 148 8.11 -9.70 -5.92
N VAL A 149 9.46 -9.77 -5.91
CA VAL A 149 10.23 -10.89 -5.38
C VAL A 149 10.82 -10.47 -4.04
N LEU A 150 10.37 -11.09 -2.96
CA LEU A 150 10.79 -10.74 -1.61
C LEU A 150 12.13 -11.36 -1.23
N PRO A 151 12.99 -10.65 -0.50
CA PRO A 151 14.11 -11.26 0.19
C PRO A 151 13.60 -12.06 1.41
N HIS A 152 14.40 -13.01 1.88
CA HIS A 152 14.06 -13.85 3.05
C HIS A 152 13.87 -13.05 4.35
N THR A 153 14.33 -11.82 4.40
CA THR A 153 14.18 -10.91 5.56
C THR A 153 12.79 -10.27 5.67
N MET A 154 11.93 -10.50 4.68
CA MET A 154 10.57 -9.99 4.65
C MET A 154 9.55 -11.12 4.72
N GLN A 155 8.47 -10.89 5.43
CA GLN A 155 7.39 -11.85 5.60
C GLN A 155 6.26 -11.58 4.61
N ARG A 156 5.94 -12.55 3.75
CA ARG A 156 4.78 -12.49 2.86
C ARG A 156 3.49 -12.60 3.68
N LEU A 157 2.57 -11.65 3.49
CA LEU A 157 1.27 -11.62 4.17
C LEU A 157 0.12 -12.01 3.25
N ALA A 158 0.16 -11.60 1.98
CA ALA A 158 -0.88 -11.90 1.00
C ALA A 158 -0.27 -12.23 -0.38
N PHE A 159 -1.02 -13.00 -1.16
CA PHE A 159 -0.64 -13.44 -2.49
C PHE A 159 -1.87 -13.66 -3.37
N THR A 160 -1.67 -13.79 -4.68
CA THR A 160 -2.72 -14.21 -5.64
C THR A 160 -2.76 -15.73 -5.78
N ALA A 161 -3.80 -16.26 -6.43
CA ALA A 161 -3.88 -17.68 -6.81
C ALA A 161 -2.70 -18.14 -7.70
N ALA A 162 -2.03 -17.21 -8.40
CA ALA A 162 -0.79 -17.45 -9.14
C ALA A 162 0.47 -17.36 -8.27
N ASP A 163 0.34 -17.38 -6.94
CA ASP A 163 1.40 -17.27 -5.93
C ASP A 163 2.23 -15.97 -5.96
N ARG A 164 1.72 -14.92 -6.61
CA ARG A 164 2.38 -13.61 -6.67
C ARG A 164 2.19 -12.84 -5.37
N VAL A 165 3.25 -12.23 -4.87
CA VAL A 165 3.22 -11.41 -3.65
C VAL A 165 2.30 -10.21 -3.83
N GLN A 166 1.34 -10.06 -2.91
CA GLN A 166 0.41 -8.93 -2.88
C GLN A 166 0.57 -8.07 -1.63
N ALA A 167 1.09 -8.64 -0.55
CA ALA A 167 1.43 -7.87 0.64
C ALA A 167 2.57 -8.54 1.41
N PHE A 168 3.37 -7.71 2.06
CA PHE A 168 4.48 -8.15 2.90
C PHE A 168 4.72 -7.18 4.06
N ARG A 169 5.49 -7.64 5.06
CA ARG A 169 5.96 -6.80 6.16
C ARG A 169 7.41 -7.10 6.53
N ARG A 170 8.05 -6.13 7.21
CA ARG A 170 9.28 -6.32 7.96
C ARG A 170 9.09 -5.73 9.36
N GLY A 171 8.91 -6.61 10.35
CA GLY A 171 8.41 -6.20 11.68
C GLY A 171 7.01 -5.57 11.60
N PRO A 172 6.55 -4.89 12.65
CA PRO A 172 5.28 -4.16 12.64
C PRO A 172 5.38 -2.80 11.91
N GLN A 173 6.60 -2.27 11.75
CA GLN A 173 6.81 -0.91 11.27
C GLN A 173 6.73 -0.75 9.75
N ILE A 174 7.03 -1.79 8.98
CA ILE A 174 7.08 -1.71 7.52
C ILE A 174 6.02 -2.61 6.91
N LEU A 175 5.08 -2.00 6.19
CA LEU A 175 4.02 -2.68 5.44
C LEU A 175 4.09 -2.30 3.97
N GLY A 176 4.12 -3.31 3.08
CA GLY A 176 4.01 -3.14 1.64
C GLY A 176 2.75 -3.80 1.10
N LEU A 177 1.96 -3.05 0.32
CA LEU A 177 0.74 -3.50 -0.35
C LEU A 177 0.90 -3.29 -1.86
N GLN A 178 0.89 -4.36 -2.66
CA GLN A 178 0.93 -4.25 -4.11
C GLN A 178 -0.39 -3.75 -4.67
N PHE A 179 -1.50 -4.07 -4.02
CA PHE A 179 -2.85 -3.59 -4.35
C PHE A 179 -3.13 -2.22 -3.71
N HIS A 180 -4.14 -1.52 -4.24
CA HIS A 180 -4.54 -0.19 -3.82
C HIS A 180 -5.69 -0.26 -2.81
N LEU A 181 -5.33 -0.27 -1.53
CA LEU A 181 -6.29 -0.28 -0.42
C LEU A 181 -6.89 1.11 -0.17
N GLU A 182 -6.15 2.15 -0.54
CA GLU A 182 -6.50 3.56 -0.40
C GLU A 182 -7.50 4.06 -1.44
N ALA A 183 -7.72 3.26 -2.50
CA ALA A 183 -8.49 3.70 -3.66
C ALA A 183 -9.94 4.10 -3.30
N ASP A 184 -10.37 5.20 -3.88
CA ASP A 184 -11.75 5.68 -3.91
C ASP A 184 -12.20 5.93 -5.36
N MET A 185 -13.41 6.42 -5.56
CA MET A 185 -13.94 6.67 -6.90
C MET A 185 -13.18 7.79 -7.63
N ASP A 186 -12.69 8.79 -6.91
CA ASP A 186 -11.90 9.88 -7.50
C ASP A 186 -10.55 9.36 -7.99
N TYR A 187 -9.89 8.51 -7.18
CA TYR A 187 -8.68 7.80 -7.57
C TYR A 187 -8.90 6.97 -8.85
N LEU A 188 -9.94 6.14 -8.89
CA LEU A 188 -10.25 5.31 -10.06
C LEU A 188 -10.53 6.14 -11.31
N ASN A 189 -11.36 7.19 -11.19
CA ASN A 189 -11.71 8.06 -12.31
C ASN A 189 -10.48 8.79 -12.88
N ALA A 190 -9.61 9.32 -12.03
CA ALA A 190 -8.36 9.94 -12.46
C ALA A 190 -7.47 8.94 -13.23
N ARG A 191 -7.39 7.69 -12.78
CA ARG A 191 -6.63 6.63 -13.45
C ARG A 191 -7.23 6.25 -14.80
N LEU A 192 -8.54 6.09 -14.89
CA LEU A 192 -9.24 5.76 -16.13
C LEU A 192 -9.11 6.87 -17.19
N GLN A 193 -9.09 8.13 -16.78
CA GLN A 193 -8.85 9.24 -17.70
C GLN A 193 -7.44 9.18 -18.33
N HIS A 194 -6.43 8.80 -17.56
CA HIS A 194 -5.08 8.62 -18.07
C HIS A 194 -4.92 7.42 -19.00
N LEU A 195 -5.65 6.35 -18.74
CA LEU A 195 -5.61 5.14 -19.57
C LEU A 195 -6.03 5.39 -21.01
N THR A 196 -7.05 6.22 -21.24
CA THR A 196 -7.56 6.51 -22.60
C THR A 196 -6.50 7.16 -23.51
N GLN A 197 -5.42 7.66 -22.95
CA GLN A 197 -4.31 8.29 -23.66
C GLN A 197 -3.07 7.37 -23.79
N SER A 198 -3.14 6.14 -23.31
CA SER A 198 -2.01 5.21 -23.28
C SER A 198 -2.21 4.04 -24.25
N PRO A 199 -1.14 3.55 -24.93
CA PRO A 199 -1.18 2.30 -25.70
C PRO A 199 -1.62 1.10 -24.88
N SER A 200 -1.41 1.13 -23.57
CA SER A 200 -1.82 0.08 -22.63
C SER A 200 -3.33 0.03 -22.35
N SER A 201 -4.11 0.97 -22.93
CA SER A 201 -5.57 0.98 -22.83
C SER A 201 -6.22 -0.30 -23.38
N ALA A 202 -5.55 -0.98 -24.32
CA ALA A 202 -6.04 -2.24 -24.91
C ALA A 202 -6.22 -3.40 -23.89
N TRP A 203 -5.64 -3.28 -22.68
CA TRP A 203 -5.71 -4.30 -21.63
C TRP A 203 -6.78 -4.01 -20.57
N VAL A 204 -7.47 -2.87 -20.67
CA VAL A 204 -8.38 -2.40 -19.62
C VAL A 204 -9.75 -2.11 -20.22
N ASP A 205 -10.76 -2.73 -19.68
CA ASP A 205 -12.15 -2.34 -19.91
C ASP A 205 -12.59 -1.34 -18.83
N PRO A 206 -12.70 -0.03 -19.15
CA PRO A 206 -13.08 0.97 -18.19
C PRO A 206 -14.51 0.79 -17.65
N MET A 207 -15.41 0.20 -18.46
CA MET A 207 -16.78 -0.04 -18.05
C MET A 207 -16.84 -1.17 -17.02
N LEU A 208 -16.14 -2.26 -17.29
CA LEU A 208 -16.04 -3.38 -16.37
C LEU A 208 -15.45 -2.94 -15.02
N LEU A 209 -14.37 -2.14 -15.04
CA LEU A 209 -13.78 -1.63 -13.81
C LEU A 209 -14.72 -0.72 -13.00
N ARG A 210 -15.52 0.12 -13.68
CA ARG A 210 -16.54 0.94 -12.98
C ARG A 210 -17.64 0.07 -12.38
N MET A 211 -18.07 -0.97 -13.06
CA MET A 211 -19.03 -1.94 -12.51
C MET A 211 -18.47 -2.62 -11.27
N GLN A 212 -17.28 -3.19 -11.37
CA GLN A 212 -16.59 -3.80 -10.23
C GLN A 212 -16.40 -2.82 -9.07
N ALA A 213 -16.06 -1.56 -9.35
CA ALA A 213 -15.91 -0.52 -8.33
C ALA A 213 -17.24 -0.23 -7.62
N SER A 214 -18.36 -0.13 -8.36
CA SER A 214 -19.68 0.10 -7.75
C SER A 214 -20.07 -0.97 -6.73
N GLU A 215 -19.65 -2.21 -6.96
CA GLU A 215 -19.92 -3.35 -6.09
C GLU A 215 -18.91 -3.47 -4.94
N SER A 216 -17.68 -3.00 -5.14
CA SER A 216 -16.53 -3.29 -4.27
C SER A 216 -16.13 -2.13 -3.37
N MET A 217 -16.34 -0.87 -3.80
CA MET A 217 -15.72 0.31 -3.19
C MET A 217 -16.13 0.52 -1.72
N GLN A 218 -17.38 0.21 -1.37
CA GLN A 218 -17.82 0.32 0.02
C GLN A 218 -17.11 -0.70 0.92
N ARG A 219 -16.97 -1.94 0.44
CA ARG A 219 -16.26 -3.02 1.16
C ARG A 219 -14.78 -2.71 1.27
N LEU A 220 -14.17 -2.18 0.20
CA LEU A 220 -12.77 -1.74 0.17
C LEU A 220 -12.52 -0.65 1.22
N ARG A 221 -13.39 0.37 1.30
CA ARG A 221 -13.27 1.44 2.29
C ARG A 221 -13.36 0.92 3.73
N HIS A 222 -14.30 0.02 4.03
CA HIS A 222 -14.39 -0.60 5.35
C HIS A 222 -13.15 -1.43 5.67
N ALA A 223 -12.65 -2.20 4.70
CA ALA A 223 -11.43 -2.98 4.85
C ALA A 223 -10.20 -2.08 5.06
N CYS A 224 -10.09 -0.99 4.30
CA CYS A 224 -9.03 0.00 4.48
C CYS A 224 -9.02 0.54 5.92
N HIS A 225 -10.18 0.97 6.41
CA HIS A 225 -10.29 1.46 7.79
C HIS A 225 -9.85 0.39 8.80
N ALA A 226 -10.34 -0.84 8.68
CA ALA A 226 -10.02 -1.91 9.61
C ALA A 226 -8.53 -2.32 9.56
N VAL A 227 -7.96 -2.44 8.36
CA VAL A 227 -6.54 -2.77 8.15
C VAL A 227 -5.64 -1.68 8.71
N MET A 228 -5.93 -0.42 8.38
CA MET A 228 -5.10 0.70 8.82
C MET A 228 -5.18 0.93 10.32
N THR A 229 -6.37 0.81 10.92
CA THR A 229 -6.51 0.89 12.38
C THR A 229 -5.64 -0.15 13.05
N ARG A 230 -5.70 -1.41 12.61
CA ARG A 230 -4.87 -2.49 13.16
C ARG A 230 -3.38 -2.26 12.94
N TRP A 231 -2.98 -1.81 11.74
CA TRP A 231 -1.57 -1.54 11.47
C TRP A 231 -1.02 -0.44 12.37
N LEU A 232 -1.79 0.63 12.57
CA LEU A 232 -1.41 1.72 13.48
C LEU A 232 -1.32 1.22 14.93
N ASP A 233 -2.24 0.36 15.37
CA ASP A 233 -2.21 -0.24 16.70
C ASP A 233 -0.99 -1.17 16.87
N GLU A 234 -0.71 -2.05 15.90
CA GLU A 234 0.48 -2.92 15.91
C GLU A 234 1.78 -2.09 15.94
N MET A 235 1.85 -1.02 15.15
CA MET A 235 3.00 -0.14 15.04
C MET A 235 3.23 0.67 16.33
N GLU A 236 2.16 1.12 16.98
CA GLU A 236 2.19 1.91 18.21
C GLU A 236 2.38 1.04 19.47
N GLY A 237 2.44 -0.28 19.32
CA GLY A 237 2.54 -1.23 20.44
C GLY A 237 1.25 -1.37 21.25
N ASN A 238 0.14 -0.85 20.72
CA ASN A 238 -1.19 -1.03 21.27
C ASN A 238 -1.74 -2.38 20.77
N GLU A 239 -1.34 -3.51 21.35
CA GLU A 239 -1.92 -4.81 21.02
C GLU A 239 -3.42 -4.76 21.33
N ALA A 240 -4.26 -4.90 20.30
CA ALA A 240 -5.66 -5.19 20.50
C ALA A 240 -5.75 -6.57 21.19
N GLU A 241 -6.28 -6.63 22.42
CA GLU A 241 -6.58 -7.88 23.09
C GLU A 241 -7.33 -8.81 22.11
N PRO A 242 -6.93 -10.08 21.98
CA PRO A 242 -7.66 -11.03 21.17
C PRO A 242 -9.08 -11.11 21.73
N GLN A 243 -10.07 -10.73 20.94
CA GLN A 243 -11.47 -10.94 21.32
C GLN A 243 -11.64 -12.43 21.62
N ALA A 244 -11.80 -12.74 22.90
CA ALA A 244 -12.10 -14.08 23.36
C ALA A 244 -13.35 -14.55 22.61
N SER A 245 -13.22 -15.65 21.87
CA SER A 245 -14.35 -16.32 21.24
C SER A 245 -15.37 -16.62 22.33
N ALA A 246 -16.53 -15.99 22.25
CA ALA A 246 -17.66 -16.37 23.08
C ALA A 246 -17.98 -17.84 22.78
N SER A 247 -17.53 -18.72 23.65
CA SER A 247 -17.94 -20.10 23.67
C SER A 247 -19.38 -20.13 24.15
N THR A 248 -20.31 -20.17 23.20
CA THR A 248 -21.71 -20.50 23.51
C THR A 248 -21.75 -21.98 23.83
N SER A 249 -21.70 -22.32 25.12
CA SER A 249 -22.05 -23.65 25.58
C SER A 249 -23.56 -23.79 25.45
N TRP A 250 -23.98 -24.70 24.60
CA TRP A 250 -25.35 -25.21 24.59
C TRP A 250 -25.38 -26.45 25.47
N TYR A 251 -26.08 -26.33 26.60
CA TYR A 251 -26.67 -27.47 27.32
C TYR A 251 -28.11 -27.64 26.83
#